data_f5aa1ec93f7febbca8f60b8e12e50ac3
#
_entry.id   f5aa1ec93f7febbca8f60b8e12e50ac3
#
_cell.length_a   1.000
_cell.length_b   1.000
_cell.length_c   1.000
_cell.angle_alpha   90.00
_cell.angle_beta   90.00
_cell.angle_gamma   90.00
#
_symmetry.space_group_name_H-M   'P 1'
#
loop_
_entity.id
_entity.type
_entity.pdbx_description
1 polymer ?
#
loop_
_entity_poly.entity_id
_entity_poly.type
_entity_poly.pdbx_seq_one_letter_code
_entity_poly.pdbx_strand_id
1 'polypeptide(L)'
;MVKVIDKNKSRLRRHKRVRAKISGTAQCPRLNVFRSSQHIYAQIIDDVKGVTLAAASSTEKGFEGFGGNCEAAKKVGLMIAEKAKAAGITDVVFDRGGYVYHGRVAALAEGAREGGLNF
;
A
#
# COMPACT_ATOMS: atom_id res chain seq x y z
N MET A 1 -19.21 27.16 -17.81
CA MET A 1 -17.88 26.98 -17.25
C MET A 1 -17.74 25.54 -16.70
N VAL A 2 -16.75 24.83 -17.19
CA VAL A 2 -16.52 23.44 -16.77
C VAL A 2 -15.67 23.46 -15.48
N LYS A 3 -16.16 22.81 -14.42
CA LYS A 3 -15.35 22.63 -13.21
C LYS A 3 -14.31 21.54 -13.44
N VAL A 4 -13.06 21.88 -13.22
CA VAL A 4 -11.98 20.90 -13.21
C VAL A 4 -12.01 20.19 -11.85
N ILE A 5 -12.16 18.87 -11.89
CA ILE A 5 -12.12 18.06 -10.68
C ILE A 5 -10.66 17.73 -10.36
N ASP A 6 -10.20 18.14 -9.19
CA ASP A 6 -8.88 17.78 -8.70
C ASP A 6 -8.95 16.35 -8.12
N LYS A 7 -8.47 15.37 -8.88
CA LYS A 7 -8.51 13.94 -8.52
C LYS A 7 -7.70 13.66 -7.27
N ASN A 8 -6.57 14.34 -7.09
CA ASN A 8 -5.73 14.14 -5.92
C ASN A 8 -6.40 14.67 -4.65
N LYS A 9 -7.07 15.81 -4.73
CA LYS A 9 -7.82 16.39 -3.61
C LYS A 9 -8.96 15.47 -3.18
N SER A 10 -9.67 14.89 -4.15
CA SER A 10 -10.73 13.91 -3.88
C SER A 10 -10.18 12.64 -3.24
N ARG A 11 -9.02 12.16 -3.70
CA ARG A 11 -8.34 11.00 -3.12
C ARG A 11 -7.95 11.26 -1.66
N LEU A 12 -7.38 12.41 -1.37
CA LEU A 12 -6.99 12.79 0.00
C LEU A 12 -8.19 12.86 0.94
N ARG A 13 -9.34 13.29 0.44
CA ARG A 13 -10.59 13.31 1.22
C ARG A 13 -11.03 11.88 1.56
N ARG A 14 -10.98 10.97 0.60
CA ARG A 14 -11.29 9.55 0.83
C ARG A 14 -10.30 8.91 1.79
N HIS A 15 -9.02 9.21 1.65
CA HIS A 15 -7.97 8.71 2.54
C HIS A 15 -8.21 9.17 3.99
N LYS A 16 -8.60 10.41 4.17
CA LYS A 16 -8.94 10.94 5.50
C LYS A 16 -10.09 10.16 6.15
N ARG A 17 -11.11 9.78 5.37
CA ARG A 17 -12.22 8.97 5.86
C ARG A 17 -11.76 7.57 6.28
N VAL A 18 -10.91 6.93 5.48
CA VAL A 18 -10.36 5.61 5.80
C VAL A 18 -9.51 5.70 7.07
N ARG A 19 -8.64 6.71 7.18
CA ARG A 19 -7.77 6.92 8.32
C ARG A 19 -8.53 7.22 9.62
N ALA A 20 -9.74 7.74 9.53
CA ALA A 20 -10.60 7.93 10.70
C ALA A 20 -11.06 6.61 11.31
N LYS A 21 -11.05 5.52 10.53
CA LYS A 21 -11.53 4.20 10.96
C LYS A 21 -10.41 3.21 11.29
N ILE A 22 -9.20 3.42 10.74
CA ILE A 22 -8.09 2.48 10.87
C ILE A 22 -6.84 3.18 11.39
N SER A 23 -6.10 2.45 12.22
CA SER A 23 -4.81 2.89 12.75
C SER A 23 -3.92 1.67 12.97
N GLY A 24 -2.65 1.78 12.61
CA GLY A 24 -1.68 0.71 12.78
C GLY A 24 -1.07 0.70 14.18
N THR A 25 -0.86 -0.49 14.72
CA THR A 25 -0.18 -0.73 16.00
C THR A 25 1.06 -1.59 15.78
N ALA A 26 1.84 -1.83 16.83
CA ALA A 26 3.00 -2.73 16.73
C ALA A 26 2.57 -4.17 16.42
N GLN A 27 1.43 -4.61 16.96
CA GLN A 27 0.91 -5.97 16.77
C GLN A 27 0.16 -6.12 15.44
N CYS A 28 -0.47 -5.05 14.97
CA CYS A 28 -1.21 -5.05 13.71
C CYS A 28 -0.96 -3.72 12.99
N PRO A 29 0.23 -3.56 12.37
CA PRO A 29 0.57 -2.31 11.70
C PRO A 29 -0.26 -2.06 10.45
N ARG A 30 -0.22 -0.83 9.98
CA ARG A 30 -1.00 -0.39 8.81
C ARG A 30 -0.20 -0.59 7.53
N LEU A 31 -0.76 -1.35 6.60
CA LEU A 31 -0.21 -1.49 5.25
C LEU A 31 -0.82 -0.40 4.37
N ASN A 32 -0.03 0.61 4.06
CA ASN A 32 -0.42 1.76 3.23
C ASN A 32 0.05 1.59 1.79
N VAL A 33 -0.78 1.97 0.84
CA VAL A 33 -0.47 1.95 -0.59
C VAL A 33 -0.50 3.35 -1.15
N PHE A 34 0.51 3.69 -1.93
CA PHE A 34 0.54 4.90 -2.75
C PHE A 34 0.90 4.52 -4.18
N ARG A 35 0.20 5.11 -5.16
CA ARG A 35 0.48 4.86 -6.57
C ARG A 35 0.67 6.18 -7.34
N SER A 36 1.59 6.15 -8.30
CA SER A 36 1.72 7.19 -9.32
C SER A 36 1.44 6.58 -10.69
N SER A 37 1.55 7.36 -11.75
CA SER A 37 1.33 6.85 -13.12
C SER A 37 2.34 5.76 -13.51
N GLN A 38 3.56 5.82 -12.97
CA GLN A 38 4.67 4.94 -13.36
C GLN A 38 5.10 3.96 -12.27
N HIS A 39 4.71 4.17 -11.02
CA HIS A 39 5.17 3.38 -9.90
C HIS A 39 4.10 3.12 -8.88
N ILE A 40 4.34 2.11 -8.03
CA ILE A 40 3.50 1.78 -6.89
C ILE A 40 4.39 1.53 -5.66
N TYR A 41 3.91 1.94 -4.50
CA TYR A 41 4.66 1.92 -3.23
C TYR A 41 3.79 1.29 -2.15
N ALA A 42 4.42 0.54 -1.27
CA ALA A 42 3.77 -0.03 -0.09
C ALA A 42 4.64 0.24 1.14
N GLN A 43 3.99 0.60 2.26
CA GLN A 43 4.66 0.80 3.54
C GLN A 43 3.87 0.11 4.63
N ILE A 44 4.58 -0.47 5.59
CA ILE A 44 3.98 -1.01 6.81
C ILE A 44 4.37 -0.08 7.95
N ILE A 45 3.38 0.54 8.59
CA ILE A 45 3.56 1.66 9.50
C ILE A 45 2.97 1.34 10.89
N ASP A 46 3.76 1.59 11.94
CA ASP A 46 3.27 1.63 13.31
C ASP A 46 2.88 3.07 13.62
N ASP A 47 1.58 3.37 13.65
CA ASP A 47 1.07 4.73 13.87
C ASP A 47 1.25 5.20 15.32
N VAL A 48 1.37 4.27 16.26
CA VAL A 48 1.58 4.61 17.68
C VAL A 48 2.97 5.22 17.88
N LYS A 49 3.99 4.59 17.27
CA LYS A 49 5.38 5.08 17.34
C LYS A 49 5.71 6.07 16.22
N GLY A 50 4.87 6.14 15.18
CA GLY A 50 5.11 7.00 14.02
C GLY A 50 6.30 6.57 13.16
N VAL A 51 6.55 5.25 13.05
CA VAL A 51 7.69 4.71 12.29
C VAL A 51 7.22 3.75 11.21
N THR A 52 7.97 3.73 10.11
CA THR A 52 7.79 2.75 9.02
C THR A 52 8.61 1.50 9.34
N LEU A 53 7.94 0.36 9.46
CA LEU A 53 8.56 -0.91 9.82
C LEU A 53 9.12 -1.64 8.59
N ALA A 54 8.47 -1.51 7.44
CA ALA A 54 8.90 -2.10 6.18
C ALA A 54 8.38 -1.27 5.02
N ALA A 55 9.11 -1.27 3.91
CA ALA A 55 8.70 -0.56 2.70
C ALA A 55 9.16 -1.31 1.45
N ALA A 56 8.33 -1.28 0.41
CA ALA A 56 8.64 -1.87 -0.89
C ALA A 56 8.04 -1.00 -1.99
N SER A 57 8.70 -0.96 -3.14
CA SER A 57 8.19 -0.19 -4.27
C SER A 57 8.75 -0.72 -5.59
N SER A 58 8.10 -0.32 -6.68
CA SER A 58 8.57 -0.61 -8.05
C SER A 58 9.79 0.23 -8.45
N THR A 59 10.18 1.21 -7.61
CA THR A 59 11.40 2.02 -7.84
C THR A 59 12.66 1.37 -7.27
N GLU A 60 12.53 0.25 -6.55
CA GLU A 60 13.67 -0.41 -5.94
C GLU A 60 14.66 -0.93 -6.98
N LYS A 61 15.94 -0.87 -6.64
CA LYS A 61 17.02 -1.41 -7.46
C LYS A 61 16.82 -2.91 -7.66
N GLY A 62 16.86 -3.35 -8.92
CA GLY A 62 16.61 -4.75 -9.25
C GLY A 62 15.17 -5.08 -9.59
N PHE A 63 14.25 -4.14 -9.46
CA PHE A 63 12.87 -4.33 -9.89
C PHE A 63 12.82 -4.36 -11.42
N GLU A 64 12.30 -5.45 -11.97
CA GLU A 64 12.19 -5.64 -13.42
C GLU A 64 10.81 -5.28 -13.93
N GLY A 65 10.78 -4.61 -15.08
CA GLY A 65 9.54 -4.27 -15.79
C GLY A 65 8.99 -2.91 -15.42
N PHE A 66 7.87 -2.57 -16.07
CA PHE A 66 7.16 -1.31 -15.87
C PHE A 66 6.40 -1.31 -14.54
N GLY A 67 6.56 -0.25 -13.75
CA GLY A 67 5.99 -0.17 -12.40
C GLY A 67 4.52 0.27 -12.32
N GLY A 68 3.92 0.68 -13.42
CA GLY A 68 2.59 1.27 -13.45
C GLY A 68 1.45 0.33 -13.85
N ASN A 69 1.60 -0.98 -13.69
CA ASN A 69 0.57 -1.95 -14.05
C ASN A 69 0.25 -2.91 -12.89
N CYS A 70 -0.76 -3.77 -13.07
CA CYS A 70 -1.20 -4.71 -12.04
C CYS A 70 -0.16 -5.79 -11.75
N GLU A 71 0.61 -6.21 -12.74
CA GLU A 71 1.67 -7.19 -12.57
C GLU A 71 2.77 -6.65 -11.64
N ALA A 72 3.17 -5.40 -11.84
CA ALA A 72 4.13 -4.73 -10.97
C ALA A 72 3.57 -4.59 -9.54
N ALA A 73 2.30 -4.23 -9.40
CA ALA A 73 1.64 -4.10 -8.11
C ALA A 73 1.65 -5.42 -7.35
N LYS A 74 1.37 -6.53 -8.02
CA LYS A 74 1.42 -7.87 -7.42
C LYS A 74 2.83 -8.20 -6.93
N LYS A 75 3.85 -7.89 -7.73
CA LYS A 75 5.26 -8.08 -7.35
C LYS A 75 5.61 -7.27 -6.10
N VAL A 76 5.19 -6.01 -6.04
CA VAL A 76 5.42 -5.16 -4.86
C VAL A 76 4.69 -5.72 -3.64
N GLY A 77 3.48 -6.25 -3.81
CA GLY A 77 2.75 -6.94 -2.75
C GLY A 77 3.52 -8.14 -2.19
N LEU A 78 4.09 -8.96 -3.05
CA LEU A 78 4.93 -10.08 -2.64
C LEU A 78 6.20 -9.60 -1.93
N MET A 79 6.81 -8.53 -2.42
CA MET A 79 8.01 -7.93 -1.82
C MET A 79 7.74 -7.42 -0.40
N ILE A 80 6.64 -6.70 -0.20
CA ILE A 80 6.30 -6.15 1.12
C ILE A 80 5.96 -7.26 2.11
N ALA A 81 5.31 -8.32 1.65
CA ALA A 81 5.00 -9.49 2.46
C ALA A 81 6.28 -10.20 2.92
N GLU A 82 7.25 -10.35 2.03
CA GLU A 82 8.55 -10.95 2.35
C GLU A 82 9.30 -10.12 3.39
N LYS A 83 9.34 -8.81 3.22
CA LYS A 83 9.97 -7.90 4.18
C LYS A 83 9.28 -7.89 5.53
N ALA A 84 7.95 -7.97 5.53
CA ALA A 84 7.17 -8.06 6.76
C ALA A 84 7.47 -9.35 7.51
N LYS A 85 7.54 -10.46 6.80
CA LYS A 85 7.86 -11.77 7.36
C LYS A 85 9.24 -11.76 8.01
N ALA A 86 10.23 -11.15 7.35
CA ALA A 86 11.58 -10.99 7.91
C ALA A 86 11.58 -10.14 9.18
N ALA A 87 10.65 -9.21 9.32
CA ALA A 87 10.48 -8.37 10.51
C ALA A 87 9.54 -8.99 11.56
N GLY A 88 9.03 -10.19 11.33
CA GLY A 88 8.12 -10.88 12.25
C GLY A 88 6.68 -10.39 12.20
N ILE A 89 6.28 -9.70 11.14
CA ILE A 89 4.93 -9.15 10.97
C ILE A 89 4.10 -10.11 10.11
N THR A 90 2.91 -10.49 10.60
CA THR A 90 1.96 -11.33 9.84
C THR A 90 0.61 -10.65 9.67
N ASP A 91 0.10 -9.97 10.70
CA ASP A 91 -1.20 -9.31 10.68
C ASP A 91 -1.03 -7.82 10.39
N VAL A 92 -1.81 -7.31 9.45
CA VAL A 92 -1.81 -5.88 9.11
C VAL A 92 -3.24 -5.38 8.88
N VAL A 93 -3.43 -4.08 9.02
CA VAL A 93 -4.66 -3.38 8.63
C VAL A 93 -4.39 -2.75 7.27
N PHE A 94 -5.24 -3.04 6.28
CA PHE A 94 -5.04 -2.54 4.94
C PHE A 94 -5.60 -1.12 4.79
N ASP A 95 -4.73 -0.19 4.40
CA ASP A 95 -5.07 1.20 4.09
C ASP A 95 -4.87 1.42 2.59
N ARG A 96 -5.96 1.48 1.86
CA ARG A 96 -5.92 1.67 0.40
C ARG A 96 -5.51 3.08 -0.04
N GLY A 97 -5.17 3.99 0.89
CA GLY A 97 -4.68 5.32 0.58
C GLY A 97 -5.68 6.26 -0.09
N GLY A 98 -6.99 6.00 0.05
CA GLY A 98 -8.05 6.75 -0.60
C GLY A 98 -8.29 6.35 -2.06
N TYR A 99 -7.58 5.35 -2.57
CA TYR A 99 -7.83 4.78 -3.90
C TYR A 99 -9.01 3.81 -3.86
N VAL A 100 -9.65 3.60 -5.01
CA VAL A 100 -10.67 2.55 -5.14
C VAL A 100 -9.96 1.18 -5.06
N TYR A 101 -10.56 0.22 -4.33
CA TYR A 101 -10.02 -1.14 -4.25
C TYR A 101 -10.26 -1.88 -5.56
N HIS A 102 -9.43 -1.57 -6.54
CA HIS A 102 -9.51 -2.08 -7.90
C HIS A 102 -8.16 -1.95 -8.59
N GLY A 103 -7.93 -2.73 -9.64
CA GLY A 103 -6.74 -2.65 -10.46
C GLY A 103 -5.46 -2.86 -9.66
N ARG A 104 -4.55 -1.91 -9.71
CA ARG A 104 -3.22 -2.00 -9.07
C ARG A 104 -3.30 -2.16 -7.55
N VAL A 105 -4.21 -1.44 -6.91
CA VAL A 105 -4.36 -1.52 -5.45
C VAL A 105 -4.82 -2.92 -5.03
N ALA A 106 -5.81 -3.48 -5.73
CA ALA A 106 -6.28 -4.84 -5.49
C ALA A 106 -5.20 -5.89 -5.79
N ALA A 107 -4.43 -5.69 -6.86
CA ALA A 107 -3.33 -6.58 -7.23
C ALA A 107 -2.22 -6.61 -6.17
N LEU A 108 -1.88 -5.44 -5.60
CA LEU A 108 -0.91 -5.35 -4.51
C LEU A 108 -1.42 -6.10 -3.27
N ALA A 109 -2.67 -5.90 -2.91
CA ALA A 109 -3.28 -6.60 -1.76
C ALA A 109 -3.28 -8.12 -1.96
N GLU A 110 -3.61 -8.58 -3.17
CA GLU A 110 -3.56 -10.00 -3.52
C GLU A 110 -2.15 -10.57 -3.39
N GLY A 111 -1.16 -9.86 -3.92
CA GLY A 111 0.25 -10.25 -3.80
C GLY A 111 0.73 -10.33 -2.34
N ALA A 112 0.32 -9.36 -1.53
CA ALA A 112 0.65 -9.34 -0.10
C ALA A 112 0.03 -10.53 0.64
N ARG A 113 -1.22 -10.87 0.33
CA ARG A 113 -1.89 -12.05 0.91
C ARG A 113 -1.25 -13.35 0.47
N GLU A 114 -0.89 -13.47 -0.81
CA GLU A 114 -0.15 -14.64 -1.31
C GLU A 114 1.19 -14.81 -0.62
N GLY A 115 1.86 -13.70 -0.30
CA GLY A 115 3.13 -13.69 0.40
C GLY A 115 3.04 -14.01 1.88
N GLY A 116 1.83 -14.13 2.44
CA GLY A 116 1.60 -14.56 3.83
C GLY A 116 1.06 -13.50 4.77
N LEU A 117 0.81 -12.28 4.31
CA LEU A 117 0.17 -11.26 5.16
C LEU A 117 -1.30 -11.57 5.35
N ASN A 118 -1.79 -11.34 6.56
CA ASN A 118 -3.15 -11.61 6.98
C ASN A 118 -3.91 -10.30 7.20
N PHE A 119 -4.92 -10.09 6.37
CA PHE A 119 -5.80 -8.92 6.47
C PHE A 119 -7.07 -9.10 5.67
#